data_1931f1ea8991c41f2911dd4a5bda733f
#
_entry.id   1931f1ea8991c41f2911dd4a5bda733f
#
_cell.length_a   1.000
_cell.length_b   1.000
_cell.length_c   1.000
_cell.angle_alpha   90.00
_cell.angle_beta   90.00
_cell.angle_gamma   90.00
#
_symmetry.space_group_name_H-M   'P 1'
#
loop_
_entity.id
_entity.type
_entity.pdbx_description
1 polymer ?
#
loop_
_entity_poly.entity_id
_entity_poly.type
_entity_poly.pdbx_seq_one_letter_code
_entity_poly.pdbx_strand_id
1 'polypeptide(L)'
;MGGFEEAGSWVIVTMMWVGAFGGIMSKMKAFAPLSTLVMKLAKNVRQLMFMNGILCLAGNAALADEMAQIVTVGPITKELVENNVEGSEEDLYQLRLRNATFSSALGVFGSQLIPWHVYIGFYLGILSAVYPLHQFVAMDIIKYNVMAFIVVGSLLLLTLTGLDRFVPTFALPKEPKVKLKKKENLSENRSKKLA
;
A
#
# COMPACT_ATOMS: atom_id res chain seq x y z
N MET A 1 29.39 3.12 18.33
CA MET A 1 29.09 3.69 16.99
C MET A 1 28.83 2.61 15.94
N GLY A 2 29.41 1.41 16.05
CA GLY A 2 29.26 0.35 15.05
C GLY A 2 27.81 -0.07 14.71
N GLY A 3 26.91 -0.11 15.66
CA GLY A 3 25.53 -0.50 15.40
C GLY A 3 24.75 0.46 14.50
N PHE A 4 25.09 1.75 14.49
CA PHE A 4 24.47 2.73 13.59
C PHE A 4 24.96 2.59 12.15
N GLU A 5 26.26 2.33 11.98
CA GLU A 5 26.86 2.10 10.65
C GLU A 5 26.36 0.80 10.04
N GLU A 6 26.22 -0.25 10.83
CA GLU A 6 25.73 -1.56 10.39
C GLU A 6 24.24 -1.49 10.02
N ALA A 7 23.40 -0.87 10.83
CA ALA A 7 21.99 -0.66 10.52
C ALA A 7 21.80 0.24 9.28
N GLY A 8 22.60 1.31 9.15
CA GLY A 8 22.54 2.21 8.00
C GLY A 8 22.94 1.53 6.70
N SER A 9 24.00 0.74 6.70
CA SER A 9 24.44 0.01 5.52
C SER A 9 23.42 -1.05 5.08
N TRP A 10 22.81 -1.77 6.03
CA TRP A 10 21.78 -2.74 5.75
C TRP A 10 20.54 -2.11 5.10
N VAL A 11 20.06 -0.97 5.60
CA VAL A 11 18.93 -0.23 5.05
C VAL A 11 19.22 0.22 3.62
N ILE A 12 20.41 0.81 3.37
CA ILE A 12 20.78 1.28 2.03
C ILE A 12 20.82 0.12 1.03
N VAL A 13 21.50 -0.98 1.39
CA VAL A 13 21.62 -2.15 0.51
C VAL A 13 20.23 -2.75 0.23
N THR A 14 19.38 -2.87 1.25
CA THR A 14 18.00 -3.36 1.08
C THR A 14 17.20 -2.46 0.14
N MET A 15 17.27 -1.14 0.32
CA MET A 15 16.58 -0.18 -0.57
C MET A 15 17.08 -0.27 -2.02
N MET A 16 18.36 -0.44 -2.23
CA MET A 16 18.93 -0.61 -3.58
C MET A 16 18.39 -1.90 -4.25
N TRP A 17 18.39 -3.01 -3.54
CA TRP A 17 17.88 -4.29 -4.06
C TRP A 17 16.37 -4.24 -4.34
N VAL A 18 15.61 -3.72 -3.41
CA VAL A 18 14.14 -3.58 -3.56
C VAL A 18 13.80 -2.62 -4.71
N GLY A 19 14.55 -1.50 -4.82
CA GLY A 19 14.38 -0.56 -5.92
C GLY A 19 14.73 -1.17 -7.28
N ALA A 20 15.83 -1.91 -7.37
CA ALA A 20 16.22 -2.63 -8.58
C ALA A 20 15.19 -3.70 -8.97
N PHE A 21 14.74 -4.51 -8.01
CA PHE A 21 13.71 -5.52 -8.21
C PHE A 21 12.38 -4.90 -8.66
N GLY A 22 11.92 -3.85 -7.98
CA GLY A 22 10.71 -3.12 -8.35
C GLY A 22 10.79 -2.52 -9.76
N GLY A 23 11.95 -1.98 -10.15
CA GLY A 23 12.20 -1.47 -11.50
C GLY A 23 12.14 -2.56 -12.57
N ILE A 24 12.72 -3.73 -12.32
CA ILE A 24 12.66 -4.88 -13.22
C ILE A 24 11.21 -5.37 -13.37
N MET A 25 10.52 -5.57 -12.25
CA MET A 25 9.13 -6.03 -12.22
C MET A 25 8.19 -5.07 -12.96
N SER A 26 8.40 -3.77 -12.82
CA SER A 26 7.64 -2.75 -13.55
C SER A 26 7.89 -2.84 -15.06
N LYS A 27 9.15 -2.94 -15.50
CA LYS A 27 9.51 -3.12 -16.92
C LYS A 27 8.93 -4.39 -17.52
N MET A 28 8.95 -5.48 -16.77
CA MET A 28 8.40 -6.77 -17.20
C MET A 28 6.87 -6.79 -17.23
N LYS A 29 6.19 -5.70 -16.78
CA LYS A 29 4.74 -5.66 -16.57
C LYS A 29 4.23 -6.84 -15.72
N ALA A 30 5.04 -7.31 -14.81
CA ALA A 30 4.74 -8.48 -13.97
C ALA A 30 3.46 -8.29 -13.12
N PHE A 31 3.09 -7.04 -12.89
CA PHE A 31 1.88 -6.67 -12.15
C PHE A 31 0.62 -6.55 -13.02
N ALA A 32 0.72 -6.72 -14.34
CA ALA A 32 -0.43 -6.62 -15.24
C ALA A 32 -1.58 -7.60 -14.90
N PRO A 33 -1.33 -8.87 -14.50
CA PRO A 33 -2.40 -9.76 -14.05
C PRO A 33 -3.13 -9.25 -12.82
N LEU A 34 -2.38 -8.70 -11.85
CA LEU A 34 -2.93 -8.14 -10.62
C LEU A 34 -3.78 -6.90 -10.90
N SER A 35 -3.29 -6.01 -11.75
CA SER A 35 -4.04 -4.85 -12.25
C SER A 35 -5.36 -5.28 -12.92
N THR A 36 -5.31 -6.31 -13.74
CA THR A 36 -6.51 -6.85 -14.40
C THR A 36 -7.52 -7.41 -13.40
N LEU A 37 -7.04 -8.11 -12.37
CA LEU A 37 -7.90 -8.65 -11.31
C LEU A 37 -8.59 -7.53 -10.53
N VAL A 38 -7.83 -6.53 -10.10
CA VAL A 38 -8.37 -5.35 -9.39
C VAL A 38 -9.43 -4.64 -10.23
N MET A 39 -9.15 -4.42 -11.51
CA MET A 39 -10.08 -3.74 -12.42
C MET A 39 -11.32 -4.57 -12.78
N LYS A 40 -11.28 -5.89 -12.61
CA LYS A 40 -12.49 -6.72 -12.73
C LYS A 40 -13.43 -6.55 -11.53
N LEU A 41 -12.85 -6.33 -10.35
CA LEU A 41 -13.59 -6.20 -9.08
C LEU A 41 -14.08 -4.77 -8.84
N ALA A 42 -13.28 -3.76 -9.22
CA ALA A 42 -13.61 -2.36 -9.01
C ALA A 42 -14.61 -1.85 -10.06
N LYS A 43 -15.77 -1.39 -9.61
CA LYS A 43 -16.84 -0.79 -10.44
C LYS A 43 -16.84 0.75 -10.40
N ASN A 44 -16.18 1.33 -9.40
CA ASN A 44 -16.08 2.78 -9.21
C ASN A 44 -14.72 3.13 -8.57
N VAL A 45 -14.40 4.44 -8.54
CA VAL A 45 -13.10 4.91 -8.03
C VAL A 45 -12.91 4.58 -6.55
N ARG A 46 -13.96 4.59 -5.73
CA ARG A 46 -13.87 4.22 -4.31
C ARG A 46 -13.47 2.76 -4.12
N GLN A 47 -14.10 1.87 -4.89
CA GLN A 47 -13.75 0.45 -4.86
C GLN A 47 -12.33 0.22 -5.36
N LEU A 48 -11.87 0.97 -6.36
CA LEU A 48 -10.48 0.92 -6.80
C LEU A 48 -9.53 1.32 -5.67
N MET A 49 -9.82 2.42 -4.97
CA MET A 49 -9.00 2.86 -3.83
C MET A 49 -9.03 1.86 -2.68
N PHE A 50 -10.18 1.27 -2.37
CA PHE A 50 -10.28 0.20 -1.39
C PHE A 50 -9.42 -1.02 -1.78
N MET A 51 -9.48 -1.45 -3.04
CA MET A 51 -8.65 -2.54 -3.55
C MET A 51 -7.16 -2.21 -3.49
N ASN A 52 -6.77 -0.96 -3.75
CA ASN A 52 -5.39 -0.51 -3.54
C ASN A 52 -4.96 -0.68 -2.07
N GLY A 53 -5.84 -0.37 -1.12
CA GLY A 53 -5.59 -0.62 0.29
C GLY A 53 -5.40 -2.10 0.62
N ILE A 54 -6.24 -2.95 0.09
CA ILE A 54 -6.10 -4.41 0.24
C ILE A 54 -4.78 -4.90 -0.36
N LEU A 55 -4.37 -4.36 -1.52
CA LEU A 55 -3.07 -4.68 -2.13
C LEU A 55 -1.88 -4.27 -1.23
N CYS A 56 -1.97 -3.13 -0.56
CA CYS A 56 -0.94 -2.70 0.38
C CYS A 56 -0.82 -3.67 1.56
N LEU A 57 -1.94 -4.09 2.14
CA LEU A 57 -1.95 -5.08 3.22
C LEU A 57 -1.45 -6.45 2.77
N ALA A 58 -1.88 -6.91 1.60
CA ALA A 58 -1.41 -8.16 1.03
C ALA A 58 0.10 -8.12 0.71
N GLY A 59 0.59 -6.98 0.20
CA GLY A 59 2.01 -6.75 -0.01
C GLY A 59 2.83 -6.82 1.27
N ASN A 60 2.34 -6.19 2.34
CA ASN A 60 2.96 -6.31 3.67
C ASN A 60 3.02 -7.76 4.15
N ALA A 61 1.92 -8.49 4.02
CA ALA A 61 1.87 -9.88 4.45
C ALA A 61 2.82 -10.78 3.64
N ALA A 62 2.94 -10.52 2.33
CA ALA A 62 3.78 -11.32 1.43
C ALA A 62 5.28 -10.99 1.55
N LEU A 63 5.62 -9.71 1.72
CA LEU A 63 7.00 -9.24 1.76
C LEU A 63 7.55 -9.18 3.19
N ALA A 64 6.67 -9.17 4.19
CA ALA A 64 6.99 -9.08 5.62
C ALA A 64 7.87 -7.87 5.98
N ASP A 65 7.95 -6.87 5.10
CA ASP A 65 8.75 -5.66 5.24
C ASP A 65 8.00 -4.45 4.66
N GLU A 66 7.89 -3.39 5.45
CA GLU A 66 7.17 -2.16 5.09
C GLU A 66 7.82 -1.43 3.92
N MET A 67 9.14 -1.28 3.95
CA MET A 67 9.85 -0.55 2.89
C MET A 67 9.76 -1.30 1.57
N ALA A 68 9.92 -2.62 1.61
CA ALA A 68 9.72 -3.48 0.45
C ALA A 68 8.28 -3.35 -0.09
N GLN A 69 7.27 -3.30 0.78
CA GLN A 69 5.89 -3.09 0.40
C GLN A 69 5.68 -1.74 -0.29
N ILE A 70 6.14 -0.64 0.31
CA ILE A 70 5.95 0.71 -0.25
C ILE A 70 6.61 0.83 -1.62
N VAL A 71 7.85 0.36 -1.76
CA VAL A 71 8.61 0.45 -3.01
C VAL A 71 8.09 -0.48 -4.10
N THR A 72 7.54 -1.64 -3.73
CA THR A 72 7.04 -2.63 -4.70
C THR A 72 5.57 -2.39 -5.05
N VAL A 73 4.72 -2.20 -4.04
CA VAL A 73 3.26 -2.07 -4.24
C VAL A 73 2.86 -0.63 -4.60
N GLY A 74 3.59 0.37 -4.10
CA GLY A 74 3.32 1.78 -4.38
C GLY A 74 3.23 2.11 -5.88
N PRO A 75 4.22 1.73 -6.71
CA PRO A 75 4.15 1.91 -8.16
C PRO A 75 2.95 1.22 -8.81
N ILE A 76 2.55 0.04 -8.32
CA ILE A 76 1.39 -0.70 -8.83
C ILE A 76 0.10 0.07 -8.58
N THR A 77 -0.10 0.51 -7.35
CA THR A 77 -1.30 1.28 -6.98
C THR A 77 -1.35 2.62 -7.68
N LYS A 78 -0.20 3.26 -7.91
CA LYS A 78 -0.07 4.47 -8.73
C LYS A 78 -0.49 4.21 -10.16
N GLU A 79 0.06 3.18 -10.81
CA GLU A 79 -0.27 2.81 -12.18
C GLU A 79 -1.75 2.44 -12.35
N LEU A 80 -2.34 1.76 -11.36
CA LEU A 80 -3.77 1.46 -11.33
C LEU A 80 -4.63 2.73 -11.39
N VAL A 81 -4.28 3.76 -10.64
CA VAL A 81 -4.99 5.03 -10.66
C VAL A 81 -4.77 5.77 -11.98
N GLU A 82 -3.52 5.96 -12.41
CA GLU A 82 -3.17 6.75 -13.60
C GLU A 82 -3.71 6.15 -14.90
N ASN A 83 -3.67 4.84 -15.02
CA ASN A 83 -4.14 4.17 -16.23
C ASN A 83 -5.66 4.02 -16.32
N ASN A 84 -6.34 3.95 -15.18
CA ASN A 84 -7.76 3.57 -15.14
C ASN A 84 -8.71 4.67 -14.67
N VAL A 85 -8.21 5.81 -14.22
CA VAL A 85 -9.05 6.94 -13.79
C VAL A 85 -8.85 8.12 -14.74
N GLU A 86 -9.95 8.82 -15.03
CA GLU A 86 -9.97 10.07 -15.77
C GLU A 86 -10.64 11.17 -14.92
N GLY A 87 -10.15 12.39 -15.08
CA GLY A 87 -10.63 13.57 -14.35
C GLY A 87 -9.80 14.79 -14.70
N SER A 88 -10.05 15.92 -14.04
CA SER A 88 -9.19 17.09 -14.15
C SER A 88 -7.81 16.80 -13.54
N GLU A 89 -6.78 17.54 -13.98
CA GLU A 89 -5.42 17.37 -13.42
C GLU A 89 -5.38 17.62 -11.90
N GLU A 90 -6.17 18.56 -11.41
CA GLU A 90 -6.27 18.85 -9.98
C GLU A 90 -6.90 17.68 -9.20
N ASP A 91 -8.02 17.14 -9.69
CA ASP A 91 -8.69 16.02 -9.07
C ASP A 91 -7.82 14.73 -9.13
N LEU A 92 -7.11 14.53 -10.23
CA LEU A 92 -6.15 13.41 -10.36
C LEU A 92 -4.94 13.59 -9.44
N TYR A 93 -4.47 14.83 -9.23
CA TYR A 93 -3.42 15.11 -8.26
C TYR A 93 -3.86 14.77 -6.84
N GLN A 94 -5.07 15.21 -6.44
CA GLN A 94 -5.63 14.88 -5.13
C GLN A 94 -5.80 13.37 -4.95
N LEU A 95 -6.23 12.67 -5.99
CA LEU A 95 -6.35 11.22 -5.95
C LEU A 95 -5.00 10.51 -5.81
N ARG A 96 -3.96 11.00 -6.51
CA ARG A 96 -2.58 10.49 -6.37
C ARG A 96 -2.03 10.71 -4.97
N LEU A 97 -2.23 11.92 -4.42
CA LEU A 97 -1.81 12.26 -3.07
C LEU A 97 -2.51 11.35 -2.04
N ARG A 98 -3.82 11.18 -2.19
CA ARG A 98 -4.60 10.27 -1.35
C ARG A 98 -4.10 8.82 -1.45
N ASN A 99 -3.82 8.35 -2.66
CA ASN A 99 -3.31 7.00 -2.89
C ASN A 99 -1.93 6.79 -2.23
N ALA A 100 -1.03 7.76 -2.30
CA ALA A 100 0.27 7.70 -1.66
C ALA A 100 0.14 7.66 -0.12
N THR A 101 -0.68 8.55 0.45
CA THR A 101 -0.97 8.56 1.90
C THR A 101 -1.57 7.24 2.37
N PHE A 102 -2.51 6.70 1.58
CA PHE A 102 -3.18 5.45 1.87
C PHE A 102 -2.22 4.27 1.85
N SER A 103 -1.35 4.21 0.83
CA SER A 103 -0.32 3.18 0.71
C SER A 103 0.67 3.23 1.88
N SER A 104 1.15 4.42 2.24
CA SER A 104 2.07 4.60 3.37
C SER A 104 1.41 4.26 4.70
N ALA A 105 0.19 4.75 4.97
CA ALA A 105 -0.48 4.48 6.23
C ALA A 105 -0.81 2.98 6.41
N LEU A 106 -1.25 2.31 5.36
CA LEU A 106 -1.49 0.86 5.39
C LEU A 106 -0.19 0.06 5.39
N GLY A 107 0.90 0.61 4.85
CA GLY A 107 2.24 0.08 5.01
C GLY A 107 2.63 0.05 6.49
N VAL A 108 2.69 1.22 7.11
CA VAL A 108 3.16 1.39 8.50
C VAL A 108 2.26 0.68 9.51
N PHE A 109 0.96 0.95 9.50
CA PHE A 109 0.05 0.39 10.51
C PHE A 109 -0.39 -1.03 10.18
N GLY A 110 -0.48 -1.38 8.90
CA GLY A 110 -0.79 -2.74 8.48
C GLY A 110 0.30 -3.74 8.85
N SER A 111 1.57 -3.34 8.77
CA SER A 111 2.73 -4.16 9.15
C SER A 111 2.65 -4.65 10.60
N GLN A 112 2.11 -3.82 11.48
CA GLN A 112 2.01 -4.08 12.91
C GLN A 112 0.89 -5.08 13.28
N LEU A 113 0.07 -5.47 12.32
CA LEU A 113 -1.00 -6.47 12.50
C LEU A 113 -0.64 -7.85 11.93
N ILE A 114 0.57 -8.01 11.39
CA ILE A 114 1.02 -9.23 10.72
C ILE A 114 2.02 -9.96 11.62
N PRO A 115 1.70 -11.16 12.14
CA PRO A 115 2.50 -11.83 13.17
C PRO A 115 3.95 -12.15 12.75
N TRP A 116 4.19 -12.37 11.47
CA TRP A 116 5.51 -12.70 10.90
C TRP A 116 6.25 -11.49 10.32
N HIS A 117 5.72 -10.28 10.48
CA HIS A 117 6.36 -9.08 9.99
C HIS A 117 7.62 -8.73 10.77
N VAL A 118 8.61 -8.16 10.09
CA VAL A 118 9.91 -7.81 10.68
C VAL A 118 9.78 -6.92 11.92
N TYR A 119 8.81 -5.99 11.95
CA TYR A 119 8.56 -5.15 13.12
C TYR A 119 8.13 -5.93 14.35
N ILE A 120 7.28 -6.93 14.19
CA ILE A 120 6.86 -7.78 15.30
C ILE A 120 8.06 -8.57 15.85
N GLY A 121 8.89 -9.11 14.95
CA GLY A 121 10.15 -9.77 15.34
C GLY A 121 11.09 -8.84 16.10
N PHE A 122 11.23 -7.61 15.63
CA PHE A 122 12.04 -6.58 16.30
C PHE A 122 11.53 -6.25 17.71
N TYR A 123 10.22 -6.05 17.88
CA TYR A 123 9.62 -5.80 19.19
C TYR A 123 9.78 -6.99 20.13
N LEU A 124 9.60 -8.21 19.64
CA LEU A 124 9.84 -9.42 20.42
C LEU A 124 11.29 -9.53 20.89
N GLY A 125 12.25 -9.19 20.04
CA GLY A 125 13.67 -9.14 20.39
C GLY A 125 13.95 -8.17 21.53
N ILE A 126 13.40 -6.94 21.46
CA ILE A 126 13.55 -5.95 22.53
C ILE A 126 12.90 -6.43 23.83
N LEU A 127 11.66 -6.92 23.77
CA LEU A 127 10.94 -7.40 24.94
C LEU A 127 11.67 -8.54 25.64
N SER A 128 12.19 -9.49 24.87
CA SER A 128 12.96 -10.62 25.42
C SER A 128 14.27 -10.16 26.07
N ALA A 129 14.92 -9.12 25.52
CA ALA A 129 16.15 -8.58 26.10
C ALA A 129 15.89 -7.80 27.41
N VAL A 130 14.77 -7.05 27.48
CA VAL A 130 14.42 -6.22 28.65
C VAL A 130 13.76 -7.05 29.75
N TYR A 131 12.97 -8.05 29.40
CA TYR A 131 12.24 -8.87 30.35
C TYR A 131 12.37 -10.38 30.02
N PRO A 132 13.50 -11.00 30.33
CA PRO A 132 13.78 -12.39 29.97
C PRO A 132 12.97 -13.44 30.74
N LEU A 133 12.25 -13.02 31.79
CA LEU A 133 11.43 -13.92 32.63
C LEU A 133 10.13 -14.37 31.97
N HIS A 134 9.74 -13.73 30.85
CA HIS A 134 8.51 -14.05 30.12
C HIS A 134 8.79 -14.20 28.62
N GLN A 135 8.28 -15.27 28.03
CA GLN A 135 8.36 -15.47 26.58
C GLN A 135 7.16 -14.81 25.91
N PHE A 136 7.42 -13.67 25.27
CA PHE A 136 6.40 -12.96 24.50
C PHE A 136 6.21 -13.62 23.14
N VAL A 137 4.97 -13.64 22.67
CA VAL A 137 4.60 -14.09 21.32
C VAL A 137 4.01 -12.92 20.51
N ALA A 138 3.98 -13.05 19.20
CA ALA A 138 3.49 -11.98 18.31
C ALA A 138 2.10 -11.45 18.68
N MET A 139 1.21 -12.34 19.10
CA MET A 139 -0.15 -11.97 19.50
C MET A 139 -0.20 -11.13 20.78
N ASP A 140 0.82 -11.21 21.64
CA ASP A 140 0.91 -10.37 22.83
C ASP A 140 1.14 -8.90 22.49
N ILE A 141 1.78 -8.63 21.35
CA ILE A 141 1.97 -7.27 20.83
C ILE A 141 0.74 -6.84 20.05
N ILE A 142 0.27 -7.64 19.11
CA ILE A 142 -0.80 -7.30 18.17
C ILE A 142 -2.10 -6.97 18.91
N LYS A 143 -2.51 -7.79 19.87
CA LYS A 143 -3.79 -7.62 20.58
C LYS A 143 -3.91 -6.28 21.33
N TYR A 144 -2.79 -5.68 21.73
CA TYR A 144 -2.77 -4.38 22.40
C TYR A 144 -2.50 -3.21 21.46
N ASN A 145 -2.25 -3.45 20.19
CA ASN A 145 -2.00 -2.40 19.20
C ASN A 145 -3.31 -1.82 18.64
N VAL A 146 -4.12 -1.27 19.54
CA VAL A 146 -5.44 -0.70 19.21
C VAL A 146 -5.34 0.39 18.15
N MET A 147 -4.24 1.17 18.13
CA MET A 147 -4.02 2.22 17.14
C MET A 147 -3.98 1.67 15.73
N ALA A 148 -3.24 0.58 15.51
CA ALA A 148 -3.14 -0.04 14.18
C ALA A 148 -4.51 -0.54 13.69
N PHE A 149 -5.30 -1.18 14.55
CA PHE A 149 -6.66 -1.59 14.20
C PHE A 149 -7.56 -0.41 13.82
N ILE A 150 -7.52 0.67 14.61
CA ILE A 150 -8.32 1.87 14.34
C ILE A 150 -7.91 2.50 13.01
N VAL A 151 -6.61 2.69 12.77
CA VAL A 151 -6.11 3.33 11.54
C VAL A 151 -6.44 2.49 10.32
N VAL A 152 -6.09 1.20 10.32
CA VAL A 152 -6.36 0.32 9.18
C VAL A 152 -7.86 0.20 8.93
N GLY A 153 -8.64 -0.06 9.97
CA GLY A 153 -10.10 -0.21 9.88
C GLY A 153 -10.77 1.08 9.40
N SER A 154 -10.42 2.23 9.97
CA SER A 154 -11.01 3.51 9.57
C SER A 154 -10.68 3.90 8.14
N LEU A 155 -9.43 3.74 7.71
CA LEU A 155 -9.02 4.04 6.33
C LEU A 155 -9.79 3.19 5.32
N LEU A 156 -9.89 1.89 5.56
CA LEU A 156 -10.62 0.98 4.67
C LEU A 156 -12.12 1.27 4.66
N LEU A 157 -12.74 1.42 5.84
CA LEU A 157 -14.18 1.66 5.95
C LEU A 157 -14.58 3.02 5.38
N LEU A 158 -13.87 4.10 5.72
CA LEU A 158 -14.14 5.43 5.21
C LEU A 158 -14.03 5.47 3.68
N THR A 159 -13.00 4.83 3.11
CA THR A 159 -12.80 4.79 1.67
C THR A 159 -13.89 3.97 0.97
N LEU A 160 -14.26 2.81 1.50
CA LEU A 160 -15.29 1.96 0.90
C LEU A 160 -16.69 2.59 0.96
N THR A 161 -17.05 3.14 2.12
CA THR A 161 -18.37 3.75 2.33
C THR A 161 -18.48 5.15 1.71
N GLY A 162 -17.35 5.82 1.46
CA GLY A 162 -17.29 7.21 1.00
C GLY A 162 -17.64 8.22 2.10
N LEU A 163 -17.59 7.82 3.37
CA LEU A 163 -17.72 8.72 4.51
C LEU A 163 -16.50 9.62 4.70
N ASP A 164 -15.40 9.32 4.02
CA ASP A 164 -14.21 10.16 3.90
C ASP A 164 -14.51 11.58 3.44
N ARG A 165 -15.62 11.80 2.71
CA ARG A 165 -16.10 13.12 2.30
C ARG A 165 -16.42 14.09 3.45
N PHE A 166 -16.69 13.54 4.65
CA PHE A 166 -16.95 14.35 5.85
C PHE A 166 -15.66 14.74 6.58
N VAL A 167 -14.53 14.14 6.19
CA VAL A 167 -13.21 14.46 6.72
C VAL A 167 -12.41 15.14 5.61
N PRO A 168 -12.35 16.48 5.54
CA PRO A 168 -11.77 17.21 4.39
C PRO A 168 -10.36 16.77 4.02
N THR A 169 -9.52 16.48 5.02
CA THR A 169 -8.13 16.04 4.83
C THR A 169 -8.02 14.69 4.10
N PHE A 170 -9.06 13.86 4.13
CA PHE A 170 -9.08 12.51 3.58
C PHE A 170 -10.07 12.32 2.45
N ALA A 171 -10.82 13.37 2.08
CA ALA A 171 -11.84 13.30 1.06
C ALA A 171 -11.27 12.91 -0.31
N LEU A 172 -11.88 11.90 -0.93
CA LEU A 172 -11.64 11.56 -2.32
C LEU A 172 -12.41 12.54 -3.23
N PRO A 173 -11.89 12.86 -4.43
CA PRO A 173 -12.67 13.54 -5.43
C PRO A 173 -14.01 12.82 -5.69
N LYS A 174 -15.11 13.58 -5.72
CA LYS A 174 -16.44 12.98 -5.91
C LYS A 174 -16.64 12.56 -7.37
N GLU A 175 -17.30 11.46 -7.58
CA GLU A 175 -17.92 11.19 -8.87
C GLU A 175 -19.10 12.18 -9.08
N PRO A 176 -19.20 12.85 -10.23
CA PRO A 176 -18.58 12.56 -11.52
C PRO A 176 -17.24 13.27 -11.82
N LYS A 177 -16.61 13.98 -10.89
CA LYS A 177 -15.33 14.67 -11.14
C LYS A 177 -14.22 13.73 -11.57
N VAL A 178 -14.17 12.53 -10.97
CA VAL A 178 -13.29 11.44 -11.38
C VAL A 178 -14.14 10.24 -11.76
N LYS A 179 -13.73 9.51 -12.81
CA LYS A 179 -14.46 8.34 -13.33
C LYS A 179 -13.48 7.25 -13.70
N LEU A 180 -13.91 5.99 -13.62
CA LEU A 180 -13.17 4.91 -14.24
C LEU A 180 -13.30 5.01 -15.76
N LYS A 181 -12.17 4.90 -16.47
CA LYS A 181 -12.14 4.82 -17.94
C LYS A 181 -12.96 3.62 -18.42
N LYS A 182 -13.80 3.83 -19.44
CA LYS A 182 -14.55 2.72 -20.04
C LYS A 182 -13.62 1.68 -20.65
N LYS A 183 -13.99 0.41 -20.51
CA LYS A 183 -13.17 -0.74 -21.00
C LYS A 183 -12.79 -0.68 -22.49
N GLU A 184 -13.60 -0.03 -23.33
CA GLU A 184 -13.32 0.13 -24.76
C GLU A 184 -12.06 0.96 -25.03
N ASN A 185 -11.85 2.04 -24.28
CA ASN A 185 -10.66 2.88 -24.41
C ASN A 185 -9.37 2.20 -23.91
N LEU A 186 -9.48 1.17 -23.10
CA LEU A 186 -8.35 0.42 -22.57
C LEU A 186 -7.73 -0.53 -23.61
N SER A 187 -8.53 -1.09 -24.50
CA SER A 187 -8.04 -1.96 -25.59
C SER A 187 -7.31 -1.14 -26.67
N GLU A 188 -7.83 0.04 -26.99
CA GLU A 188 -7.25 0.93 -28.01
C GLU A 188 -5.95 1.58 -27.55
N ASN A 189 -5.86 1.97 -26.26
CA ASN A 189 -4.61 2.48 -25.68
C ASN A 189 -3.54 1.38 -25.50
N ARG A 190 -3.94 0.12 -25.33
CA ARG A 190 -3.00 -1.01 -25.33
C ARG A 190 -2.39 -1.28 -26.71
N SER A 191 -3.19 -1.20 -27.75
CA SER A 191 -2.69 -1.39 -29.13
C SER A 191 -1.76 -0.25 -29.57
N LYS A 192 -2.06 1.01 -29.18
CA LYS A 192 -1.19 2.16 -29.48
C LYS A 192 0.13 2.20 -28.68
N LYS A 193 0.22 1.51 -27.54
CA LYS A 193 1.49 1.40 -26.78
C LYS A 193 2.35 0.20 -27.20
N LEU A 194 1.83 -0.68 -28.03
CA LEU A 194 2.53 -1.88 -28.54
C LEU A 194 2.99 -1.73 -29.99
N ALA A 195 2.57 -0.67 -30.67
CA ALA A 195 3.03 -0.23 -32.00
C ALA A 195 4.10 0.87 -31.84
#